data_724f0cb398ad0258d7c909223a1c357b
#
_entry.id   724f0cb398ad0258d7c909223a1c357b
#
_cell.length_a   1.000
_cell.length_b   1.000
_cell.length_c   1.000
_cell.angle_alpha   90.00
_cell.angle_beta   90.00
_cell.angle_gamma   90.00
#
_symmetry.space_group_name_H-M   'P 1'
#
loop_
_entity.id
_entity.type
_entity.pdbx_description
1 polymer ?
#
loop_
_entity_poly.entity_id
_entity_poly.type
_entity_poly.pdbx_seq_one_letter_code
_entity_poly.pdbx_strand_id
1 'polypeptide(L)'
;LVALSTNLLSLGHGPWTFFQFVGWSVVGIGGSIFADKLLIDGRIALNRLIAFSVLSAFAFDWIVSASILLNHDFSVFYPYLINGLLFDVFHALGNAVFVVLLANPLGELMLRHRTVNRGVAVSEVVTS
;
A
#
# COMPACT_ATOMS: atom_id res chain seq x y z
N LEU A 1 -8.38 -8.32 5.53
CA LEU A 1 -9.14 -7.51 6.50
C LEU A 1 -9.43 -6.11 5.96
N VAL A 2 -8.44 -5.32 5.48
CA VAL A 2 -8.64 -3.93 5.02
C VAL A 2 -9.77 -3.82 4.00
N ALA A 3 -9.72 -4.56 2.88
CA ALA A 3 -10.76 -4.52 1.84
C ALA A 3 -12.16 -4.87 2.37
N LEU A 4 -12.27 -5.79 3.32
CA LEU A 4 -13.54 -6.16 3.92
C LEU A 4 -14.10 -5.05 4.81
N SER A 5 -13.27 -4.48 5.69
CA SER A 5 -13.72 -3.45 6.63
C SER A 5 -14.03 -2.12 5.92
N THR A 6 -13.25 -1.71 4.94
CA THR A 6 -13.54 -0.47 4.18
C THR A 6 -14.82 -0.58 3.37
N ASN A 7 -15.07 -1.72 2.73
CA ASN A 7 -16.28 -1.95 1.95
C ASN A 7 -17.53 -2.07 2.84
N LEU A 8 -17.39 -2.65 4.04
CA LEU A 8 -18.48 -2.71 5.01
C LEU A 8 -18.93 -1.31 5.45
N LEU A 9 -17.98 -0.38 5.57
CA LEU A 9 -18.24 0.98 6.06
C LEU A 9 -18.71 1.95 4.96
N SER A 10 -18.43 1.67 3.67
CA SER A 10 -18.65 2.66 2.60
C SER A 10 -19.56 2.18 1.47
N LEU A 11 -19.12 1.24 0.68
CA LEU A 11 -19.75 0.92 -0.63
C LEU A 11 -20.39 -0.48 -0.70
N GLY A 12 -20.33 -1.26 0.37
CA GLY A 12 -20.75 -2.65 0.36
C GLY A 12 -19.76 -3.58 -0.36
N HIS A 13 -20.09 -4.87 -0.41
CA HIS A 13 -19.29 -5.89 -1.06
C HIS A 13 -19.76 -6.18 -2.48
N GLY A 14 -18.79 -6.40 -3.37
CA GLY A 14 -19.05 -6.78 -4.76
C GLY A 14 -17.83 -7.51 -5.35
N PRO A 15 -17.87 -7.81 -6.66
CA PRO A 15 -16.75 -8.46 -7.35
C PRO A 15 -15.42 -7.73 -7.17
N TRP A 16 -15.45 -6.41 -7.09
CA TRP A 16 -14.28 -5.56 -6.84
C TRP A 16 -13.57 -5.86 -5.53
N THR A 17 -14.25 -6.40 -4.51
CA THR A 17 -13.63 -6.76 -3.21
C THR A 17 -12.51 -7.77 -3.37
N PHE A 18 -12.65 -8.75 -4.27
CA PHE A 18 -11.60 -9.70 -4.59
C PHE A 18 -10.39 -9.01 -5.23
N PHE A 19 -10.63 -8.12 -6.20
CA PHE A 19 -9.57 -7.38 -6.86
C PHE A 19 -8.86 -6.40 -5.91
N GLN A 20 -9.59 -5.79 -4.97
CA GLN A 20 -8.98 -5.01 -3.88
C GLN A 20 -8.07 -5.87 -3.00
N PHE A 21 -8.48 -7.08 -2.67
CA PHE A 21 -7.62 -8.02 -1.93
C PHE A 21 -6.34 -8.33 -2.69
N VAL A 22 -6.44 -8.63 -3.97
CA VAL A 22 -5.28 -8.85 -4.86
C VAL A 22 -4.39 -7.60 -4.91
N GLY A 23 -4.98 -6.42 -5.14
CA GLY A 23 -4.25 -5.15 -5.18
C GLY A 23 -3.46 -4.88 -3.89
N TRP A 24 -4.09 -5.00 -2.72
CA TRP A 24 -3.40 -4.86 -1.43
C TRP A 24 -2.28 -5.89 -1.24
N SER A 25 -2.49 -7.12 -1.72
CA SER A 25 -1.46 -8.16 -1.65
C SER A 25 -0.26 -7.82 -2.52
N VAL A 26 -0.49 -7.35 -3.75
CA VAL A 26 0.57 -6.93 -4.68
C VAL A 26 1.37 -5.77 -4.10
N VAL A 27 0.71 -4.75 -3.55
CA VAL A 27 1.38 -3.60 -2.91
C VAL A 27 2.19 -4.05 -1.69
N GLY A 28 1.64 -4.92 -0.84
CA GLY A 28 2.34 -5.43 0.35
C GLY A 28 3.57 -6.28 0.00
N ILE A 29 3.44 -7.18 -0.98
CA ILE A 29 4.56 -7.99 -1.49
C ILE A 29 5.62 -7.10 -2.14
N GLY A 30 5.19 -6.12 -2.96
CA GLY A 30 6.09 -5.14 -3.56
C GLY A 30 6.86 -4.36 -2.50
N GLY A 31 6.19 -3.86 -1.47
CA GLY A 31 6.84 -3.19 -0.34
C GLY A 31 7.88 -4.05 0.37
N SER A 32 7.61 -5.34 0.55
CA SER A 32 8.57 -6.29 1.13
C SER A 32 9.78 -6.52 0.22
N ILE A 33 9.57 -6.72 -1.07
CA ILE A 33 10.66 -6.94 -2.05
C ILE A 33 11.58 -5.71 -2.17
N PHE A 34 10.99 -4.52 -2.14
CA PHE A 34 11.75 -3.27 -2.27
C PHE A 34 12.20 -2.67 -0.93
N ALA A 35 11.96 -3.33 0.21
CA ALA A 35 12.25 -2.82 1.55
C ALA A 35 13.70 -2.31 1.68
N ASP A 36 14.69 -3.08 1.21
CA ASP A 36 16.10 -2.71 1.28
C ASP A 36 16.44 -1.48 0.43
N LYS A 37 15.67 -1.23 -0.64
CA LYS A 37 15.84 -0.05 -1.49
C LYS A 37 15.12 1.17 -0.94
N LEU A 38 14.08 0.97 -0.14
CA LEU A 38 13.30 2.02 0.52
C LEU A 38 13.94 2.49 1.82
N LEU A 39 14.89 1.71 2.38
CA LEU A 39 15.68 2.05 3.55
C LEU A 39 17.14 2.20 3.15
N ILE A 40 17.77 3.31 3.54
CA ILE A 40 19.20 3.58 3.35
C ILE A 40 19.78 3.90 4.72
N ASP A 41 20.77 3.12 5.17
CA ASP A 41 21.43 3.27 6.49
C ASP A 41 20.43 3.37 7.66
N GLY A 42 19.36 2.56 7.60
CA GLY A 42 18.29 2.53 8.60
C GLY A 42 17.34 3.74 8.58
N ARG A 43 17.47 4.62 7.58
CA ARG A 43 16.58 5.76 7.36
C ARG A 43 15.70 5.56 6.14
N ILE A 44 14.51 6.14 6.17
CA ILE A 44 13.58 6.08 5.04
C ILE A 44 14.11 6.93 3.89
N ALA A 45 14.29 6.29 2.72
CA ALA A 45 14.60 6.99 1.47
C ALA A 45 13.33 7.63 0.92
N LEU A 46 12.99 8.84 1.40
CA LEU A 46 11.70 9.49 1.17
C LEU A 46 11.32 9.55 -0.32
N ASN A 47 12.22 9.97 -1.20
CA ASN A 47 11.95 10.07 -2.64
C ASN A 47 11.61 8.71 -3.26
N ARG A 48 12.29 7.63 -2.83
CA ARG A 48 12.00 6.27 -3.31
C ARG A 48 10.67 5.78 -2.78
N LEU A 49 10.34 6.10 -1.52
CA LEU A 49 9.07 5.73 -0.92
C LEU A 49 7.91 6.48 -1.59
N ILE A 50 8.07 7.76 -1.94
CA ILE A 50 7.09 8.52 -2.72
C ILE A 50 6.89 7.86 -4.09
N ALA A 51 7.96 7.59 -4.83
CA ALA A 51 7.86 6.95 -6.13
C ALA A 51 7.16 5.57 -6.05
N PHE A 52 7.53 4.76 -5.06
CA PHE A 52 6.89 3.46 -4.82
C PHE A 52 5.40 3.62 -4.48
N SER A 53 5.03 4.58 -3.64
CA SER A 53 3.63 4.80 -3.25
C SER A 53 2.75 5.29 -4.41
N VAL A 54 3.29 6.17 -5.26
CA VAL A 54 2.62 6.65 -6.48
C VAL A 54 2.39 5.50 -7.45
N LEU A 55 3.42 4.71 -7.75
CA LEU A 55 3.30 3.55 -8.63
C LEU A 55 2.35 2.48 -8.07
N SER A 56 2.35 2.30 -6.75
CA SER A 56 1.45 1.38 -6.06
C SER A 56 -0.01 1.83 -6.15
N ALA A 57 -0.29 3.13 -6.13
CA ALA A 57 -1.64 3.66 -6.31
C ALA A 57 -2.19 3.27 -7.70
N PHE A 58 -1.46 3.58 -8.77
CA PHE A 58 -1.87 3.20 -10.13
C PHE A 58 -2.02 1.69 -10.29
N ALA A 59 -1.06 0.91 -9.79
CA ALA A 59 -1.13 -0.55 -9.87
C ALA A 59 -2.38 -1.08 -9.15
N PHE A 60 -2.68 -0.57 -7.95
CA PHE A 60 -3.86 -0.93 -7.19
C PHE A 60 -5.15 -0.58 -7.94
N ASP A 61 -5.29 0.67 -8.41
CA ASP A 61 -6.49 1.14 -9.09
C ASP A 61 -6.75 0.35 -10.38
N TRP A 62 -5.71 0.03 -11.15
CA TRP A 62 -5.84 -0.75 -12.37
C TRP A 62 -6.18 -2.23 -12.10
N ILE A 63 -5.64 -2.81 -11.02
CA ILE A 63 -6.05 -4.16 -10.59
C ILE A 63 -7.54 -4.17 -10.22
N VAL A 64 -7.99 -3.19 -9.45
CA VAL A 64 -9.41 -3.09 -9.06
C VAL A 64 -10.29 -2.83 -10.28
N SER A 65 -9.85 -1.97 -11.21
CA SER A 65 -10.55 -1.67 -12.45
C SER A 65 -10.71 -2.90 -13.35
N ALA A 66 -9.81 -3.89 -13.26
CA ALA A 66 -9.95 -5.15 -13.98
C ALA A 66 -11.22 -5.94 -13.59
N SER A 67 -11.84 -5.61 -12.46
CA SER A 67 -13.12 -6.22 -12.05
C SER A 67 -14.26 -5.98 -13.06
N ILE A 68 -14.17 -4.93 -13.89
CA ILE A 68 -15.16 -4.66 -14.94
C ILE A 68 -15.25 -5.78 -15.99
N LEU A 69 -14.11 -6.47 -16.21
CA LEU A 69 -14.02 -7.57 -17.17
C LEU A 69 -14.84 -8.81 -16.78
N LEU A 70 -15.36 -8.87 -15.56
CA LEU A 70 -16.28 -9.94 -15.15
C LEU A 70 -17.66 -9.81 -15.79
N ASN A 71 -18.05 -8.60 -16.20
CA ASN A 71 -19.38 -8.31 -16.74
C ASN A 71 -19.35 -7.66 -18.13
N HIS A 72 -18.17 -7.30 -18.64
CA HIS A 72 -18.01 -6.58 -19.90
C HIS A 72 -16.83 -7.13 -20.70
N ASP A 73 -16.89 -6.94 -22.02
CA ASP A 73 -15.81 -7.30 -22.93
C ASP A 73 -14.58 -6.41 -22.75
N PHE A 74 -13.44 -6.92 -23.18
CA PHE A 74 -12.16 -6.22 -23.11
C PHE A 74 -12.15 -4.84 -23.82
N SER A 75 -13.03 -4.66 -24.81
CA SER A 75 -13.21 -3.38 -25.52
C SER A 75 -13.63 -2.21 -24.59
N VAL A 76 -14.29 -2.51 -23.48
CA VAL A 76 -14.75 -1.52 -22.49
C VAL A 76 -13.63 -1.15 -21.50
N PHE A 77 -12.63 -2.00 -21.32
CA PHE A 77 -11.60 -1.84 -20.30
C PHE A 77 -10.76 -0.56 -20.49
N TYR A 78 -10.30 -0.29 -21.71
CA TYR A 78 -9.50 0.91 -21.99
C TYR A 78 -10.28 2.22 -21.77
N PRO A 79 -11.50 2.40 -22.32
CA PRO A 79 -12.31 3.56 -22.01
C PRO A 79 -12.58 3.72 -20.52
N TYR A 80 -12.75 2.62 -19.78
CA TYR A 80 -12.95 2.64 -18.34
C TYR A 80 -11.72 3.17 -17.59
N LEU A 81 -10.51 2.68 -17.93
CA LEU A 81 -9.27 3.18 -17.35
C LEU A 81 -9.05 4.67 -17.65
N ILE A 82 -9.29 5.11 -18.88
CA ILE A 82 -9.12 6.51 -19.27
C ILE A 82 -10.07 7.41 -18.46
N ASN A 83 -11.31 7.00 -18.28
CA ASN A 83 -12.28 7.75 -17.47
C ASN A 83 -11.90 7.77 -15.97
N GLY A 84 -11.27 6.72 -15.47
CA GLY A 84 -10.77 6.62 -14.10
C GLY A 84 -9.47 7.39 -13.83
N LEU A 85 -8.72 7.76 -14.87
CA LEU A 85 -7.36 8.29 -14.76
C LEU A 85 -7.25 9.52 -13.83
N LEU A 86 -8.25 10.40 -13.85
CA LEU A 86 -8.27 11.57 -12.96
C LEU A 86 -8.33 11.14 -11.49
N PHE A 87 -9.13 10.14 -11.17
CA PHE A 87 -9.20 9.55 -9.83
C PHE A 87 -7.86 8.91 -9.44
N ASP A 88 -7.24 8.12 -10.34
CA ASP A 88 -5.95 7.47 -10.12
C ASP A 88 -4.85 8.50 -9.80
N VAL A 89 -4.85 9.65 -10.52
CA VAL A 89 -3.92 10.76 -10.26
C VAL A 89 -4.15 11.36 -8.88
N PHE A 90 -5.40 11.63 -8.49
CA PHE A 90 -5.69 12.15 -7.14
C PHE A 90 -5.32 11.15 -6.05
N HIS A 91 -5.55 9.86 -6.27
CA HIS A 91 -5.14 8.80 -5.35
C HIS A 91 -3.61 8.76 -5.19
N ALA A 92 -2.88 8.80 -6.30
CA ALA A 92 -1.42 8.84 -6.29
C ALA A 92 -0.86 10.10 -5.59
N LEU A 93 -1.44 11.27 -5.83
CA LEU A 93 -1.08 12.51 -5.14
C LEU A 93 -1.38 12.43 -3.64
N GLY A 94 -2.54 11.90 -3.25
CA GLY A 94 -2.88 11.65 -1.85
C GLY A 94 -1.85 10.76 -1.16
N ASN A 95 -1.47 9.66 -1.79
CA ASN A 95 -0.43 8.76 -1.28
C ASN A 95 0.92 9.47 -1.13
N ALA A 96 1.34 10.29 -2.10
CA ALA A 96 2.57 11.07 -2.02
C ALA A 96 2.54 12.04 -0.82
N VAL A 97 1.44 12.76 -0.61
CA VAL A 97 1.25 13.66 0.52
C VAL A 97 1.31 12.89 1.85
N PHE A 98 0.61 11.76 1.96
CA PHE A 98 0.66 10.93 3.17
C PHE A 98 2.08 10.41 3.46
N VAL A 99 2.84 10.00 2.44
CA VAL A 99 4.23 9.59 2.62
C VAL A 99 5.07 10.76 3.16
N VAL A 100 4.95 11.96 2.59
CA VAL A 100 5.70 13.13 3.07
C VAL A 100 5.38 13.45 4.54
N LEU A 101 4.12 13.38 4.92
CA LEU A 101 3.67 13.74 6.27
C LEU A 101 3.97 12.65 7.31
N LEU A 102 3.82 11.38 6.93
CA LEU A 102 3.77 10.28 7.90
C LEU A 102 5.02 9.38 7.89
N ALA A 103 5.86 9.40 6.84
CA ALA A 103 6.99 8.47 6.74
C ALA A 103 7.96 8.61 7.92
N ASN A 104 8.35 9.84 8.28
CA ASN A 104 9.28 10.06 9.38
C ASN A 104 8.67 9.70 10.75
N PRO A 105 7.49 10.23 11.17
CA PRO A 105 6.92 9.89 12.47
C PRO A 105 6.61 8.40 12.62
N LEU A 106 6.12 7.74 11.57
CA LEU A 106 5.88 6.29 11.60
C LEU A 106 7.19 5.50 11.64
N GLY A 107 8.20 5.92 10.88
CA GLY A 107 9.51 5.31 10.89
C GLY A 107 10.16 5.35 12.28
N GLU A 108 10.12 6.50 12.96
CA GLU A 108 10.62 6.65 14.33
C GLU A 108 9.85 5.76 15.32
N LEU A 109 8.53 5.70 15.21
CA LEU A 109 7.70 4.85 16.05
C LEU A 109 8.06 3.36 15.89
N MET A 110 8.23 2.90 14.66
CA MET A 110 8.62 1.52 14.37
C MET A 110 10.02 1.18 14.89
N LEU A 111 10.98 2.11 14.78
CA LEU A 111 12.32 1.92 15.31
C LEU A 111 12.32 1.83 16.84
N ARG A 112 11.56 2.66 17.54
CA ARG A 112 11.40 2.61 19.00
C ARG A 112 10.88 1.24 19.46
N HIS A 113 9.84 0.71 18.81
CA HIS A 113 9.32 -0.61 19.14
C HIS A 113 10.32 -1.76 18.89
N ARG A 114 11.15 -1.63 17.86
CA ARG A 114 12.17 -2.63 17.53
C ARG A 114 13.28 -2.70 18.59
N THR A 115 13.68 -1.56 19.13
CA THR A 115 14.71 -1.48 20.19
C THR A 115 14.19 -2.02 21.53
N VAL A 116 12.94 -1.73 21.87
CA VAL A 116 12.30 -2.25 23.09
C VAL A 116 12.21 -3.79 23.05
N ASN A 117 11.73 -4.36 21.95
CA ASN A 117 11.63 -5.82 21.83
C ASN A 117 12.99 -6.53 21.85
N ARG A 118 14.04 -5.91 21.30
CA ARG A 118 15.41 -6.47 21.41
C ARG A 118 15.95 -6.38 22.83
N GLY A 119 15.68 -5.32 23.56
CA GLY A 119 16.05 -5.16 24.96
C GLY A 119 15.42 -6.21 25.86
N VAL A 120 14.12 -6.50 25.66
CA VAL A 120 13.40 -7.54 26.42
C VAL A 120 13.96 -8.93 26.12
N ALA A 121 14.18 -9.27 24.83
CA ALA A 121 14.74 -10.57 24.45
C ALA A 121 16.16 -10.81 25.02
N VAL A 122 17.00 -9.78 25.09
CA VAL A 122 18.34 -9.89 25.68
C VAL A 122 18.27 -10.07 27.20
N SER A 123 17.34 -9.40 27.89
CA SER A 123 17.18 -9.55 29.34
C SER A 123 16.69 -10.94 29.73
N GLU A 124 15.82 -11.57 28.94
CA GLU A 124 15.33 -12.95 29.19
C GLU A 124 16.45 -13.99 29.01
N VAL A 125 17.35 -13.80 28.04
CA VAL A 125 18.48 -14.71 27.80
C VAL A 125 19.56 -14.60 28.89
N VAL A 126 19.74 -13.42 29.50
CA VAL A 126 20.73 -13.18 30.55
C VAL A 126 20.27 -13.67 31.93
N THR A 127 18.94 -13.83 32.11
CA THR A 127 18.34 -14.28 33.40
C THR A 127 17.99 -15.78 33.43
N SER A 128 18.22 -16.51 32.34
CA SER A 128 18.07 -17.98 32.24
C SER A 128 19.43 -18.67 32.35
#